data_27986975b65b626dbe7cbba134ab4da0
#
_entry.id   27986975b65b626dbe7cbba134ab4da0
#
_cell.length_a   1.000
_cell.length_b   1.000
_cell.length_c   1.000
_cell.angle_alpha   90.00
_cell.angle_beta   90.00
_cell.angle_gamma   90.00
#
_symmetry.space_group_name_H-M   'P 1'
#
loop_
_entity.id
_entity.type
_entity.pdbx_description
1 polymer ?
#
loop_
_entity_poly.entity_id
_entity_poly.type
_entity_poly.pdbx_seq_one_letter_code
_entity_poly.pdbx_strand_id
1 'polypeptide(L)'
;MLTRIADALFPAFGSLSVTADPADPADSLPRGACVLVANHTSLCDPVVVAAALRRLGTEPVIMAAAGLWRIPVLGAALARDGHIPVHRGTARAAEALDRAARVIADGRSVLLYGEGRLPTRRDPGEEAPGPFRSGAARLALAAGVPLVPVGQAGARRLCSGGTVKQLAGALTAPARRPRLHVHVGAALNLPAAVPEASAHAHRAVTAAWRTAVDALAASGVR
;
A
#
# COMPACT_ATOMS: atom_id res chain seq x y z
N MET A 1 -16.04 1.54 -1.01
CA MET A 1 -16.58 2.03 -2.31
C MET A 1 -15.47 2.40 -3.28
N LEU A 2 -14.50 3.23 -2.86
CA LEU A 2 -13.33 3.60 -3.70
C LEU A 2 -12.57 2.40 -4.24
N THR A 3 -12.30 1.40 -3.43
CA THR A 3 -11.60 0.17 -3.80
C THR A 3 -12.34 -0.62 -4.89
N ARG A 4 -13.69 -0.66 -4.82
CA ARG A 4 -14.53 -1.34 -5.82
C ARG A 4 -14.52 -0.62 -7.17
N ILE A 5 -14.59 0.71 -7.13
CA ILE A 5 -14.52 1.54 -8.35
C ILE A 5 -13.12 1.41 -8.95
N ALA A 6 -12.08 1.47 -8.12
CA ALA A 6 -10.70 1.31 -8.57
C ALA A 6 -10.47 -0.04 -9.25
N ASP A 7 -10.92 -1.14 -8.65
CA ASP A 7 -10.76 -2.48 -9.22
C ASP A 7 -11.56 -2.65 -10.53
N ALA A 8 -12.78 -2.14 -10.59
CA ALA A 8 -13.62 -2.19 -11.79
C ALA A 8 -13.07 -1.36 -12.96
N LEU A 9 -12.45 -0.21 -12.67
CA LEU A 9 -11.85 0.65 -13.69
C LEU A 9 -10.43 0.23 -14.09
N PHE A 10 -9.75 -0.54 -13.24
CA PHE A 10 -8.34 -0.89 -13.43
C PHE A 10 -8.04 -1.54 -14.79
N PRO A 11 -8.86 -2.47 -15.33
CA PRO A 11 -8.62 -3.07 -16.65
C PRO A 11 -8.56 -2.07 -17.80
N ALA A 12 -9.20 -0.91 -17.67
CA ALA A 12 -9.12 0.16 -18.66
C ALA A 12 -7.78 0.92 -18.60
N PHE A 13 -7.13 0.97 -17.44
CA PHE A 13 -5.90 1.74 -17.23
C PHE A 13 -4.62 0.92 -17.30
N GLY A 14 -4.69 -0.42 -17.21
CA GLY A 14 -3.53 -1.29 -17.23
C GLY A 14 -3.86 -2.73 -16.89
N SER A 15 -2.83 -3.53 -16.69
CA SER A 15 -2.98 -4.90 -16.18
C SER A 15 -2.38 -5.00 -14.79
N LEU A 16 -3.13 -5.58 -13.86
CA LEU A 16 -2.69 -5.86 -12.49
C LEU A 16 -2.63 -7.36 -12.28
N SER A 17 -1.44 -7.87 -11.98
CA SER A 17 -1.23 -9.23 -11.50
C SER A 17 -0.97 -9.21 -9.99
N VAL A 18 -1.39 -10.27 -9.31
CA VAL A 18 -1.27 -10.41 -7.86
C VAL A 18 -0.72 -11.79 -7.56
N THR A 19 0.28 -11.84 -6.67
CA THR A 19 0.80 -13.09 -6.09
C THR A 19 0.86 -12.96 -4.58
N ALA A 20 0.89 -14.08 -3.87
CA ALA A 20 0.93 -14.09 -2.41
C ALA A 20 1.74 -15.27 -1.86
N ASP A 21 2.23 -15.14 -0.64
CA ASP A 21 2.87 -16.19 0.16
C ASP A 21 2.03 -16.46 1.43
N PRO A 22 1.54 -17.68 1.65
CA PRO A 22 1.56 -18.81 0.71
C PRO A 22 0.75 -18.52 -0.56
N ALA A 23 1.02 -19.29 -1.62
CA ALA A 23 0.43 -19.07 -2.94
C ALA A 23 -1.09 -19.29 -2.99
N ASP A 24 -1.67 -20.00 -2.01
CA ASP A 24 -3.13 -20.14 -1.90
C ASP A 24 -3.73 -18.81 -1.39
N PRO A 25 -4.60 -18.16 -2.16
CA PRO A 25 -5.27 -16.93 -1.74
C PRO A 25 -6.06 -17.06 -0.44
N ALA A 26 -6.57 -18.25 -0.11
CA ALA A 26 -7.32 -18.49 1.12
C ALA A 26 -6.46 -18.41 2.39
N ASP A 27 -5.17 -18.68 2.26
CA ASP A 27 -4.20 -18.69 3.37
C ASP A 27 -3.22 -17.51 3.33
N SER A 28 -3.26 -16.70 2.27
CA SER A 28 -2.32 -15.58 2.04
C SER A 28 -2.48 -14.43 3.02
N LEU A 29 -3.63 -14.30 3.66
CA LEU A 29 -3.91 -13.27 4.63
C LEU A 29 -4.40 -13.88 5.94
N PRO A 30 -4.04 -13.31 7.10
CA PRO A 30 -4.57 -13.75 8.39
C PRO A 30 -6.09 -13.71 8.42
N ARG A 31 -6.72 -14.68 9.07
CA ARG A 31 -8.20 -14.72 9.24
C ARG A 31 -8.75 -13.58 10.11
N GLY A 32 -7.90 -12.89 10.84
CA GLY A 32 -8.23 -11.71 11.67
C GLY A 32 -7.68 -10.42 11.11
N ALA A 33 -7.86 -9.33 11.85
CA ALA A 33 -7.27 -8.05 11.52
C ALA A 33 -5.74 -8.13 11.51
N CYS A 34 -5.10 -7.41 10.60
CA CYS A 34 -3.64 -7.30 10.49
C CYS A 34 -3.23 -5.88 10.09
N VAL A 35 -1.95 -5.60 10.26
CA VAL A 35 -1.32 -4.38 9.73
C VAL A 35 -0.65 -4.72 8.42
N LEU A 36 -1.17 -4.20 7.31
CA LEU A 36 -0.59 -4.31 5.98
C LEU A 36 0.38 -3.15 5.76
N VAL A 37 1.60 -3.46 5.34
CA VAL A 37 2.63 -2.43 5.10
C VAL A 37 3.16 -2.57 3.69
N ALA A 38 3.03 -1.48 2.91
CA ALA A 38 3.50 -1.45 1.52
C ALA A 38 4.65 -0.46 1.32
N ASN A 39 5.41 -0.65 0.24
CA ASN A 39 6.33 0.36 -0.29
C ASN A 39 5.55 1.48 -1.00
N HIS A 40 6.12 2.70 -1.03
CA HIS A 40 5.46 3.89 -1.55
C HIS A 40 6.26 4.56 -2.64
N THR A 41 5.82 4.46 -3.87
CA THR A 41 6.54 4.93 -5.07
C THR A 41 5.79 5.98 -5.89
N SER A 42 4.44 6.00 -5.79
CA SER A 42 3.56 6.80 -6.63
C SER A 42 2.29 7.21 -5.87
N LEU A 43 1.64 8.29 -6.30
CA LEU A 43 0.30 8.65 -5.82
C LEU A 43 -0.76 7.60 -6.17
N CYS A 44 -0.50 6.76 -7.17
CA CYS A 44 -1.41 5.70 -7.59
C CYS A 44 -1.31 4.42 -6.72
N ASP A 45 -0.26 4.28 -5.88
CA ASP A 45 -0.05 3.08 -5.07
C ASP A 45 -1.27 2.67 -4.23
N PRO A 46 -1.98 3.60 -3.55
CA PRO A 46 -3.13 3.21 -2.74
C PRO A 46 -4.24 2.54 -3.55
N VAL A 47 -4.42 2.99 -4.79
CA VAL A 47 -5.42 2.41 -5.70
C VAL A 47 -4.98 1.03 -6.18
N VAL A 48 -3.70 0.89 -6.55
CA VAL A 48 -3.10 -0.37 -7.04
C VAL A 48 -3.12 -1.43 -5.95
N VAL A 49 -2.60 -1.11 -4.76
CA VAL A 49 -2.51 -2.04 -3.63
C VAL A 49 -3.91 -2.40 -3.11
N ALA A 50 -4.83 -1.43 -3.02
CA ALA A 50 -6.20 -1.71 -2.59
C ALA A 50 -6.94 -2.63 -3.57
N ALA A 51 -6.76 -2.44 -4.88
CA ALA A 51 -7.34 -3.33 -5.89
C ALA A 51 -6.77 -4.75 -5.79
N ALA A 52 -5.45 -4.90 -5.55
CA ALA A 52 -4.81 -6.19 -5.34
C ALA A 52 -5.34 -6.91 -4.09
N LEU A 53 -5.37 -6.20 -2.96
CA LEU A 53 -5.85 -6.76 -1.69
C LEU A 53 -7.32 -7.17 -1.76
N ARG A 54 -8.13 -6.40 -2.49
CA ARG A 54 -9.52 -6.77 -2.73
C ARG A 54 -9.65 -8.10 -3.49
N ARG A 55 -8.79 -8.37 -4.48
CA ARG A 55 -8.77 -9.66 -5.19
C ARG A 55 -8.40 -10.83 -4.27
N LEU A 56 -7.71 -10.54 -3.17
CA LEU A 56 -7.41 -11.49 -2.09
C LEU A 56 -8.47 -11.48 -0.97
N GLY A 57 -9.63 -10.87 -1.19
CA GLY A 57 -10.76 -10.88 -0.26
C GLY A 57 -10.68 -9.88 0.89
N THR A 58 -9.73 -8.92 0.88
CA THR A 58 -9.64 -7.92 1.97
C THR A 58 -9.77 -6.48 1.47
N GLU A 59 -10.48 -5.66 2.25
CA GLU A 59 -10.64 -4.21 2.02
C GLU A 59 -10.15 -3.44 3.25
N PRO A 60 -8.83 -3.16 3.35
CA PRO A 60 -8.28 -2.50 4.54
C PRO A 60 -8.67 -1.03 4.62
N VAL A 61 -8.66 -0.50 5.84
CA VAL A 61 -8.67 0.94 6.08
C VAL A 61 -7.29 1.51 5.76
N ILE A 62 -7.22 2.51 4.90
CA ILE A 62 -5.97 3.11 4.45
C ILE A 62 -5.61 4.32 5.31
N MET A 63 -4.38 4.38 5.80
CA MET A 63 -3.81 5.58 6.42
C MET A 63 -3.15 6.44 5.33
N ALA A 64 -3.68 7.64 5.09
CA ALA A 64 -3.23 8.52 4.01
C ALA A 64 -2.98 9.95 4.48
N ALA A 65 -2.20 10.73 3.71
CA ALA A 65 -1.90 12.13 4.06
C ALA A 65 -3.17 12.97 4.20
N ALA A 66 -3.34 13.68 5.29
CA ALA A 66 -4.54 14.47 5.60
C ALA A 66 -4.89 15.51 4.53
N GLY A 67 -3.91 15.98 3.75
CA GLY A 67 -4.14 16.89 2.62
C GLY A 67 -5.09 16.34 1.55
N LEU A 68 -5.21 15.03 1.41
CA LEU A 68 -6.12 14.41 0.43
C LEU A 68 -7.59 14.66 0.76
N TRP A 69 -7.94 14.88 2.04
CA TRP A 69 -9.30 15.23 2.46
C TRP A 69 -9.75 16.63 2.03
N ARG A 70 -8.81 17.49 1.60
CA ARG A 70 -9.12 18.83 1.04
C ARG A 70 -9.53 18.77 -0.44
N ILE A 71 -9.28 17.65 -1.12
CA ILE A 71 -9.70 17.46 -2.50
C ILE A 71 -11.19 17.09 -2.47
N PRO A 72 -12.08 17.88 -3.08
CA PRO A 72 -13.51 17.59 -3.10
C PRO A 72 -13.82 16.14 -3.42
N VAL A 73 -14.75 15.59 -3.82
CA VAL A 73 -15.06 14.21 -4.20
C VAL A 73 -14.15 13.13 -3.55
N LEU A 74 -12.81 13.24 -3.68
CA LEU A 74 -11.85 12.30 -3.08
C LEU A 74 -11.91 12.34 -1.55
N GLY A 75 -11.90 13.52 -0.95
CA GLY A 75 -11.97 13.67 0.51
C GLY A 75 -13.28 13.13 1.08
N ALA A 76 -14.39 13.41 0.42
CA ALA A 76 -15.69 12.86 0.80
C ALA A 76 -15.71 11.32 0.70
N ALA A 77 -15.15 10.77 -0.36
CA ALA A 77 -15.06 9.33 -0.55
C ALA A 77 -14.14 8.65 0.48
N LEU A 78 -12.98 9.24 0.79
CA LEU A 78 -12.06 8.76 1.83
C LEU A 78 -12.72 8.77 3.22
N ALA A 79 -13.47 9.83 3.54
CA ALA A 79 -14.20 9.95 4.80
C ALA A 79 -15.32 8.91 4.89
N ARG A 80 -16.09 8.74 3.82
CA ARG A 80 -17.19 7.76 3.73
C ARG A 80 -16.71 6.31 3.89
N ASP A 81 -15.55 5.98 3.29
CA ASP A 81 -14.96 4.63 3.37
C ASP A 81 -14.21 4.40 4.71
N GLY A 82 -14.17 5.41 5.59
CA GLY A 82 -13.57 5.33 6.93
C GLY A 82 -12.04 5.33 6.93
N HIS A 83 -11.40 5.85 5.87
CA HIS A 83 -9.94 5.97 5.82
C HIS A 83 -9.42 7.00 6.82
N ILE A 84 -8.16 6.86 7.24
CA ILE A 84 -7.57 7.62 8.36
C ILE A 84 -6.65 8.71 7.84
N PRO A 85 -6.96 10.01 8.11
CA PRO A 85 -6.06 11.11 7.78
C PRO A 85 -4.85 11.15 8.72
N VAL A 86 -3.65 11.24 8.15
CA VAL A 86 -2.38 11.35 8.89
C VAL A 86 -1.84 12.77 8.75
N HIS A 87 -1.77 13.49 9.86
CA HIS A 87 -1.17 14.83 9.97
C HIS A 87 0.33 14.69 10.26
N ARG A 88 1.13 14.47 9.23
CA ARG A 88 2.57 14.22 9.35
C ARG A 88 3.30 15.41 9.96
N GLY A 89 4.30 15.13 10.82
CA GLY A 89 5.13 16.18 11.43
C GLY A 89 4.44 17.00 12.52
N THR A 90 3.28 16.58 13.01
CA THR A 90 2.54 17.23 14.08
C THR A 90 2.25 16.24 15.22
N ALA A 91 1.93 16.74 16.41
CA ALA A 91 1.47 15.92 17.54
C ALA A 91 0.23 15.05 17.17
N ARG A 92 -0.59 15.51 16.23
CA ARG A 92 -1.77 14.78 15.74
C ARG A 92 -1.43 13.52 14.92
N ALA A 93 -0.14 13.28 14.61
CA ALA A 93 0.26 12.03 13.95
C ALA A 93 0.02 10.81 14.87
N ALA A 94 0.12 10.97 16.19
CA ALA A 94 -0.18 9.90 17.16
C ALA A 94 -1.68 9.55 17.16
N GLU A 95 -2.57 10.54 17.07
CA GLU A 95 -4.02 10.32 17.01
C GLU A 95 -4.42 9.38 15.84
N ALA A 96 -3.67 9.42 14.74
CA ALA A 96 -3.92 8.54 13.59
C ALA A 96 -3.61 7.07 13.93
N LEU A 97 -2.58 6.80 14.75
CA LEU A 97 -2.28 5.45 15.21
C LEU A 97 -3.35 4.94 16.20
N ASP A 98 -3.84 5.81 17.10
CA ASP A 98 -4.92 5.45 18.02
C ASP A 98 -6.21 5.11 17.28
N ARG A 99 -6.52 5.86 16.22
CA ARG A 99 -7.65 5.56 15.33
C ARG A 99 -7.45 4.24 14.59
N ALA A 100 -6.23 3.97 14.12
CA ALA A 100 -5.89 2.71 13.46
C ALA A 100 -6.01 1.52 14.42
N ALA A 101 -5.58 1.68 15.68
CA ALA A 101 -5.73 0.65 16.71
C ALA A 101 -7.21 0.31 16.98
N ARG A 102 -8.09 1.32 17.02
CA ARG A 102 -9.54 1.07 17.13
C ARG A 102 -10.09 0.30 15.93
N VAL A 103 -9.70 0.66 14.72
CA VAL A 103 -10.11 -0.06 13.49
C VAL A 103 -9.68 -1.54 13.55
N ILE A 104 -8.48 -1.83 14.08
CA ILE A 104 -7.99 -3.19 14.27
C ILE A 104 -8.82 -3.92 15.34
N ALA A 105 -9.13 -3.25 16.45
CA ALA A 105 -9.98 -3.81 17.50
C ALA A 105 -11.40 -4.14 17.01
N ASP A 106 -11.91 -3.39 16.02
CA ASP A 106 -13.18 -3.64 15.31
C ASP A 106 -13.05 -4.78 14.27
N GLY A 107 -11.92 -5.50 14.23
CA GLY A 107 -11.69 -6.66 13.35
C GLY A 107 -11.31 -6.30 11.90
N ARG A 108 -10.99 -5.03 11.60
CA ARG A 108 -10.62 -4.58 10.26
C ARG A 108 -9.12 -4.37 10.13
N SER A 109 -8.55 -4.80 9.01
CA SER A 109 -7.12 -4.57 8.70
C SER A 109 -6.84 -3.11 8.32
N VAL A 110 -5.62 -2.67 8.59
CA VAL A 110 -5.15 -1.31 8.26
C VAL A 110 -3.98 -1.39 7.30
N LEU A 111 -4.03 -0.63 6.21
CA LEU A 111 -2.93 -0.46 5.25
C LEU A 111 -2.22 0.87 5.49
N LEU A 112 -0.91 0.81 5.58
CA LEU A 112 -0.06 2.01 5.60
C LEU A 112 1.22 1.80 4.77
N TYR A 113 1.90 2.91 4.48
CA TYR A 113 3.15 2.93 3.71
C TYR A 113 4.34 3.15 4.64
N GLY A 114 5.27 2.19 4.67
CA GLY A 114 6.36 2.15 5.65
C GLY A 114 7.27 3.39 5.61
N GLU A 115 7.54 3.92 4.45
CA GLU A 115 8.39 5.10 4.25
C GLU A 115 7.76 6.40 4.76
N GLY A 116 6.42 6.44 4.85
CA GLY A 116 5.65 7.60 5.32
C GLY A 116 5.70 8.82 4.39
N ARG A 117 6.31 8.73 3.22
CA ARG A 117 6.36 9.79 2.20
C ARG A 117 6.62 9.19 0.83
N LEU A 118 6.29 9.90 -0.23
CA LEU A 118 6.70 9.56 -1.58
C LEU A 118 8.20 9.84 -1.78
N PRO A 119 8.88 9.06 -2.63
CA PRO A 119 10.27 9.34 -2.99
C PRO A 119 10.37 10.66 -3.77
N THR A 120 11.52 11.31 -3.66
CA THR A 120 11.83 12.55 -4.42
C THR A 120 12.17 12.27 -5.88
N ARG A 121 12.45 11.03 -6.24
CA ARG A 121 12.82 10.59 -7.57
C ARG A 121 11.69 10.84 -8.59
N ARG A 122 12.05 11.27 -9.80
CA ARG A 122 11.09 11.70 -10.84
C ARG A 122 11.00 10.77 -12.05
N ASP A 123 11.93 9.82 -12.20
CA ASP A 123 11.90 8.85 -13.31
C ASP A 123 10.93 7.69 -13.06
N PRO A 124 10.53 6.93 -14.08
CA PRO A 124 9.57 5.83 -13.95
C PRO A 124 10.21 4.50 -13.47
N GLY A 125 11.53 4.47 -13.23
CA GLY A 125 12.24 3.25 -12.82
C GLY A 125 11.85 2.77 -11.43
N GLU A 126 12.00 1.48 -11.18
CA GLU A 126 11.82 0.89 -9.86
C GLU A 126 13.04 1.20 -8.98
N GLU A 127 12.78 1.35 -7.69
CA GLU A 127 13.80 1.58 -6.67
C GLU A 127 13.40 0.87 -5.39
N ALA A 128 14.37 0.32 -4.69
CA ALA A 128 14.13 -0.35 -3.42
C ALA A 128 13.49 0.62 -2.40
N PRO A 129 12.60 0.10 -1.54
CA PRO A 129 11.97 0.91 -0.51
C PRO A 129 12.98 1.63 0.38
N GLY A 130 12.77 2.91 0.62
CA GLY A 130 13.57 3.70 1.55
C GLY A 130 13.38 3.29 3.02
N PRO A 131 14.10 3.92 3.95
CA PRO A 131 13.98 3.60 5.38
C PRO A 131 12.56 3.77 5.90
N PHE A 132 12.10 2.79 6.69
CA PHE A 132 10.76 2.81 7.28
C PHE A 132 10.70 3.66 8.55
N ARG A 133 9.56 4.30 8.74
CA ARG A 133 9.17 4.90 10.01
C ARG A 133 8.59 3.83 10.94
N SER A 134 8.68 4.06 12.24
CA SER A 134 8.25 3.08 13.25
C SER A 134 6.72 2.91 13.41
N GLY A 135 5.90 3.68 12.68
CA GLY A 135 4.44 3.69 12.85
C GLY A 135 3.78 2.33 12.65
N ALA A 136 4.19 1.59 11.63
CA ALA A 136 3.67 0.26 11.34
C ALA A 136 3.99 -0.75 12.45
N ALA A 137 5.26 -0.79 12.86
CA ALA A 137 5.71 -1.69 13.92
C ALA A 137 5.03 -1.37 15.26
N ARG A 138 4.93 -0.07 15.62
CA ARG A 138 4.22 0.37 16.83
C ARG A 138 2.76 -0.06 16.81
N LEU A 139 2.06 0.13 15.69
CA LEU A 139 0.66 -0.24 15.55
C LEU A 139 0.46 -1.75 15.70
N ALA A 140 1.25 -2.56 14.99
CA ALA A 140 1.14 -4.02 15.05
C ALA A 140 1.43 -4.56 16.45
N LEU A 141 2.50 -4.07 17.10
CA LEU A 141 2.87 -4.48 18.45
C LEU A 141 1.83 -4.05 19.49
N ALA A 142 1.35 -2.80 19.42
CA ALA A 142 0.35 -2.29 20.37
C ALA A 142 -1.01 -2.99 20.23
N ALA A 143 -1.38 -3.40 19.02
CA ALA A 143 -2.64 -4.10 18.74
C ALA A 143 -2.51 -5.63 18.90
N GLY A 144 -1.30 -6.18 19.06
CA GLY A 144 -1.07 -7.63 19.18
C GLY A 144 -1.46 -8.41 17.91
N VAL A 145 -1.34 -7.79 16.74
CA VAL A 145 -1.71 -8.41 15.46
C VAL A 145 -0.50 -8.60 14.54
N PRO A 146 -0.55 -9.58 13.62
CA PRO A 146 0.53 -9.78 12.66
C PRO A 146 0.69 -8.60 11.70
N LEU A 147 1.92 -8.44 11.19
CA LEU A 147 2.22 -7.51 10.10
C LEU A 147 2.36 -8.29 8.80
N VAL A 148 1.70 -7.83 7.74
CA VAL A 148 1.76 -8.42 6.41
C VAL A 148 2.50 -7.48 5.46
N PRO A 149 3.65 -7.89 4.90
CA PRO A 149 4.39 -7.09 3.96
C PRO A 149 3.75 -7.15 2.57
N VAL A 150 3.66 -5.99 1.91
CA VAL A 150 3.12 -5.86 0.56
C VAL A 150 4.16 -5.16 -0.31
N GLY A 151 4.59 -5.83 -1.36
CA GLY A 151 5.48 -5.28 -2.38
C GLY A 151 4.68 -4.93 -3.63
N GLN A 152 4.84 -3.72 -4.15
CA GLN A 152 4.23 -3.33 -5.42
C GLN A 152 5.27 -2.78 -6.38
N ALA A 153 5.09 -3.04 -7.67
CA ALA A 153 5.93 -2.56 -8.75
C ALA A 153 5.09 -2.15 -9.98
N GLY A 154 5.60 -1.22 -10.76
CA GLY A 154 4.94 -0.72 -11.97
C GLY A 154 4.08 0.54 -11.77
N ALA A 155 3.68 0.89 -10.55
CA ALA A 155 2.80 2.04 -10.31
C ALA A 155 3.40 3.39 -10.79
N ARG A 156 4.72 3.52 -10.79
CA ARG A 156 5.42 4.68 -11.36
C ARG A 156 5.21 4.84 -12.87
N ARG A 157 4.88 3.75 -13.57
CA ARG A 157 4.53 3.79 -15.01
C ARG A 157 3.12 4.38 -15.22
N LEU A 158 2.23 4.30 -14.21
CA LEU A 158 0.97 5.03 -14.21
C LEU A 158 1.20 6.52 -13.92
N CYS A 159 1.83 6.81 -12.80
CA CYS A 159 2.00 8.16 -12.26
C CYS A 159 3.40 8.34 -11.70
N SER A 160 4.24 9.17 -12.32
CA SER A 160 5.57 9.55 -11.83
C SER A 160 5.90 11.00 -12.15
N GLY A 161 6.87 11.58 -11.45
CA GLY A 161 7.31 12.96 -11.67
C GLY A 161 6.47 14.01 -10.93
N GLY A 162 6.43 15.24 -11.44
CA GLY A 162 5.63 16.32 -10.87
C GLY A 162 4.13 16.14 -11.13
N THR A 163 3.29 16.94 -10.44
CA THR A 163 1.82 16.80 -10.46
C THR A 163 1.23 16.77 -11.87
N VAL A 164 1.67 17.66 -12.76
CA VAL A 164 1.19 17.72 -14.16
C VAL A 164 1.55 16.43 -14.90
N LYS A 165 2.78 15.93 -14.70
CA LYS A 165 3.25 14.68 -15.33
C LYS A 165 2.50 13.46 -14.81
N GLN A 166 2.13 13.45 -13.53
CA GLN A 166 1.32 12.39 -12.96
C GLN A 166 -0.11 12.37 -13.51
N LEU A 167 -0.74 13.54 -13.68
CA LEU A 167 -2.04 13.65 -14.35
C LEU A 167 -1.98 13.18 -15.80
N ALA A 168 -0.99 13.64 -16.56
CA ALA A 168 -0.77 13.19 -17.93
C ALA A 168 -0.52 11.68 -18.02
N GLY A 169 0.24 11.12 -17.05
CA GLY A 169 0.47 9.69 -16.92
C GLY A 169 -0.82 8.91 -16.70
N ALA A 170 -1.69 9.37 -15.81
CA ALA A 170 -2.98 8.74 -15.56
C ALA A 170 -3.90 8.82 -16.79
N LEU A 171 -3.99 9.98 -17.44
CA LEU A 171 -4.83 10.18 -18.64
C LEU A 171 -4.37 9.34 -19.83
N THR A 172 -3.08 9.12 -19.99
CA THR A 172 -2.51 8.30 -21.09
C THR A 172 -2.41 6.81 -20.76
N ALA A 173 -2.65 6.41 -19.52
CA ALA A 173 -2.56 5.01 -19.09
C ALA A 173 -3.45 4.05 -19.90
N PRO A 174 -4.69 4.40 -20.30
CA PRO A 174 -5.52 3.53 -21.10
C PRO A 174 -4.87 3.13 -22.44
N ALA A 175 -4.17 4.08 -23.09
CA ALA A 175 -3.45 3.81 -24.34
C ALA A 175 -2.15 3.00 -24.12
N ARG A 176 -1.42 3.28 -23.04
CA ARG A 176 -0.13 2.63 -22.72
C ARG A 176 -0.28 1.26 -22.05
N ARG A 177 -1.41 1.02 -21.37
CA ARG A 177 -1.74 -0.19 -20.62
C ARG A 177 -0.55 -0.72 -19.78
N PRO A 178 -0.01 0.08 -18.85
CA PRO A 178 1.14 -0.34 -18.05
C PRO A 178 0.82 -1.60 -17.25
N ARG A 179 1.83 -2.46 -17.13
CA ARG A 179 1.76 -3.64 -16.30
C ARG A 179 2.15 -3.29 -14.86
N LEU A 180 1.39 -3.81 -13.92
CA LEU A 180 1.59 -3.65 -12.48
C LEU A 180 1.56 -5.01 -11.81
N HIS A 181 2.36 -5.15 -10.77
CA HIS A 181 2.36 -6.36 -9.95
C HIS A 181 2.34 -6.01 -8.48
N VAL A 182 1.54 -6.75 -7.72
CA VAL A 182 1.53 -6.70 -6.26
C VAL A 182 1.80 -8.09 -5.73
N HIS A 183 2.78 -8.20 -4.85
CA HIS A 183 3.08 -9.41 -4.11
C HIS A 183 2.78 -9.19 -2.62
N VAL A 184 1.99 -10.08 -2.03
CA VAL A 184 1.68 -10.10 -0.60
C VAL A 184 2.52 -11.20 0.05
N GLY A 185 3.46 -10.81 0.89
CA GLY A 185 4.32 -11.77 1.59
C GLY A 185 3.62 -12.39 2.81
N ALA A 186 4.23 -13.43 3.38
CA ALA A 186 3.72 -14.11 4.55
C ALA A 186 3.59 -13.18 5.77
N ALA A 187 2.59 -13.45 6.60
CA ALA A 187 2.38 -12.72 7.84
C ALA A 187 3.56 -12.87 8.80
N LEU A 188 3.97 -11.79 9.42
CA LEU A 188 5.11 -11.72 10.32
C LEU A 188 4.67 -11.51 11.76
N ASN A 189 5.24 -12.29 12.66
CA ASN A 189 5.28 -11.97 14.08
C ASN A 189 6.51 -11.09 14.34
N LEU A 190 6.27 -9.89 14.85
CA LEU A 190 7.33 -8.91 15.04
C LEU A 190 8.08 -9.13 16.37
N PRO A 191 9.41 -8.87 16.42
CA PRO A 191 10.13 -8.78 17.68
C PRO A 191 9.56 -7.65 18.55
N ALA A 192 9.65 -7.78 19.88
CA ALA A 192 9.05 -6.83 20.83
C ALA A 192 9.65 -5.42 20.74
N ALA A 193 10.94 -5.29 20.41
CA ALA A 193 11.61 -4.01 20.29
C ALA A 193 11.21 -3.29 19.00
N VAL A 194 10.64 -2.10 19.12
CA VAL A 194 10.15 -1.30 17.98
C VAL A 194 11.21 -1.06 16.88
N PRO A 195 12.47 -0.73 17.19
CA PRO A 195 13.49 -0.58 16.16
C PRO A 195 13.74 -1.84 15.35
N GLU A 196 13.84 -3.00 16.02
CA GLU A 196 14.04 -4.31 15.40
C GLU A 196 12.81 -4.71 14.55
N ALA A 197 11.62 -4.51 15.12
CA ALA A 197 10.36 -4.75 14.41
C ALA A 197 10.24 -3.89 13.13
N SER A 198 10.64 -2.61 13.20
CA SER A 198 10.64 -1.72 12.05
C SER A 198 11.66 -2.15 10.99
N ALA A 199 12.85 -2.57 11.39
CA ALA A 199 13.86 -3.10 10.50
C ALA A 199 13.42 -4.44 9.87
N HIS A 200 12.74 -5.30 10.63
CA HIS A 200 12.19 -6.57 10.14
C HIS A 200 11.10 -6.30 9.08
N ALA A 201 10.15 -5.41 9.37
CA ALA A 201 9.11 -5.00 8.43
C ALA A 201 9.71 -4.43 7.13
N HIS A 202 10.74 -3.57 7.22
CA HIS A 202 11.43 -3.01 6.06
C HIS A 202 12.06 -4.11 5.19
N ARG A 203 12.80 -5.05 5.79
CA ARG A 203 13.39 -6.17 5.03
C ARG A 203 12.34 -7.02 4.33
N ALA A 204 11.25 -7.33 5.01
CA ALA A 204 10.17 -8.14 4.45
C ALA A 204 9.45 -7.43 3.28
N VAL A 205 9.13 -6.13 3.42
CA VAL A 205 8.55 -5.35 2.31
C VAL A 205 9.54 -5.21 1.15
N THR A 206 10.84 -5.06 1.43
CA THR A 206 11.88 -5.03 0.39
C THR A 206 11.95 -6.36 -0.36
N ALA A 207 11.82 -7.49 0.33
CA ALA A 207 11.76 -8.81 -0.31
C ALA A 207 10.50 -8.95 -1.17
N ALA A 208 9.33 -8.59 -0.64
CA ALA A 208 8.07 -8.61 -1.38
C ALA A 208 8.10 -7.69 -2.63
N TRP A 209 8.72 -6.51 -2.50
CA TRP A 209 8.95 -5.61 -3.64
C TRP A 209 9.84 -6.23 -4.71
N ARG A 210 10.94 -6.90 -4.34
CA ARG A 210 11.81 -7.61 -5.29
C ARG A 210 11.04 -8.67 -6.05
N THR A 211 10.26 -9.50 -5.34
CA THR A 211 9.37 -10.49 -5.97
C THR A 211 8.42 -9.84 -6.98
N ALA A 212 7.84 -8.67 -6.64
CA ALA A 212 6.96 -7.94 -7.55
C ALA A 212 7.70 -7.40 -8.78
N VAL A 213 8.93 -6.91 -8.63
CA VAL A 213 9.78 -6.43 -9.74
C VAL A 213 10.16 -7.59 -10.67
N ASP A 214 10.58 -8.72 -10.10
CA ASP A 214 10.98 -9.91 -10.87
C ASP A 214 9.79 -10.49 -11.66
N ALA A 215 8.60 -10.52 -11.06
CA ALA A 215 7.38 -10.96 -11.73
C ALA A 215 7.00 -10.04 -12.91
N LEU A 216 7.19 -8.72 -12.77
CA LEU A 216 7.02 -7.77 -13.87
C LEU A 216 8.03 -7.99 -15.00
N ALA A 217 9.29 -8.24 -14.67
CA ALA A 217 10.34 -8.52 -15.65
C ALA A 217 10.02 -9.82 -16.42
N ALA A 218 9.66 -10.89 -15.73
CA ALA A 218 9.31 -12.17 -16.35
C ALA A 218 8.09 -12.06 -17.27
N SER A 219 7.11 -11.22 -16.95
CA SER A 219 5.92 -11.00 -17.80
C SER A 219 6.19 -10.14 -19.04
N GLY A 220 7.37 -9.49 -19.12
CA GLY A 220 7.78 -8.63 -20.23
C GLY A 220 8.47 -9.36 -21.39
N VAL A 221 8.82 -10.61 -21.21
CA VAL A 221 9.61 -11.43 -22.18
C VAL A 221 8.74 -12.26 -23.10
N ARG A 222 7.42 -12.11 -23.07
CA ARG A 222 6.48 -12.82 -23.97
C ARG A 222 5.89 -11.89 -25.01
#